data_ade466abd1fc017056b032f026b5bd42
#
_entry.id   ade466abd1fc017056b032f026b5bd42
#
_cell.length_a   1.000
_cell.length_b   1.000
_cell.length_c   1.000
_cell.angle_alpha   90.00
_cell.angle_beta   90.00
_cell.angle_gamma   90.00
#
_symmetry.space_group_name_H-M   'P 1'
#
loop_
_entity.id
_entity.type
_entity.pdbx_description
1 polymer ?
#
loop_
_entity_poly.entity_id
_entity_poly.type
_entity_poly.pdbx_seq_one_letter_code
_entity_poly.pdbx_strand_id
1 'polypeptide(L)'
;MDKILQMLELQQQLNDATNGLGWEDGITKNGKPIDWKRCTYLECAELIESYPWKHWKNIDAKPDYANIKIEAVDIWHFIMSQGLEDYKRGDLGSIDT
;
A
#
# COMPACT_ATOMS: atom_id res chain seq x y z
N MET A 1 -21.51 -9.14 2.61
CA MET A 1 -20.27 -9.02 1.78
C MET A 1 -19.07 -8.99 2.69
N ASP A 2 -18.01 -9.65 2.29
CA ASP A 2 -16.72 -9.65 2.99
C ASP A 2 -16.14 -8.23 3.04
N LYS A 3 -15.66 -7.82 4.21
CA LYS A 3 -15.05 -6.51 4.40
C LYS A 3 -13.79 -6.32 3.56
N ILE A 4 -13.01 -7.39 3.40
CA ILE A 4 -11.80 -7.33 2.57
C ILE A 4 -12.17 -7.09 1.12
N LEU A 5 -13.19 -7.76 0.62
CA LEU A 5 -13.67 -7.56 -0.74
C LEU A 5 -14.16 -6.12 -0.93
N GLN A 6 -14.89 -5.59 0.05
CA GLN A 6 -15.35 -4.20 0.01
C GLN A 6 -14.18 -3.23 -0.06
N MET A 7 -13.14 -3.47 0.76
CA MET A 7 -11.94 -2.63 0.74
C MET A 7 -11.20 -2.72 -0.60
N LEU A 8 -11.12 -3.90 -1.19
CA LEU A 8 -10.50 -4.08 -2.49
C LEU A 8 -11.28 -3.33 -3.58
N GLU A 9 -12.60 -3.38 -3.55
CA GLU A 9 -13.43 -2.64 -4.50
C GLU A 9 -13.23 -1.13 -4.38
N LEU A 10 -13.15 -0.62 -3.15
CA LEU A 10 -12.88 0.80 -2.91
C LEU A 10 -11.47 1.19 -3.36
N GLN A 11 -10.49 0.31 -3.13
CA GLN A 11 -9.12 0.55 -3.57
C GLN A 11 -9.05 0.58 -5.09
N GLN A 12 -9.78 -0.30 -5.77
CA GLN A 12 -9.86 -0.29 -7.23
C GLN A 12 -10.38 1.06 -7.74
N GLN A 13 -11.46 1.55 -7.13
CA GLN A 13 -12.03 2.84 -7.51
C GLN A 13 -11.06 3.99 -7.28
N LEU A 14 -10.37 3.97 -6.15
CA LEU A 14 -9.38 4.99 -5.82
C LEU A 14 -8.23 4.98 -6.84
N ASN A 15 -7.69 3.81 -7.15
CA ASN A 15 -6.58 3.69 -8.10
C ASN A 15 -7.01 4.08 -9.51
N ASP A 16 -8.22 3.72 -9.93
CA ASP A 16 -8.75 4.14 -11.23
C ASP A 16 -8.80 5.67 -11.33
N ALA A 17 -9.21 6.32 -10.25
CA ALA A 17 -9.33 7.78 -10.21
C ALA A 17 -7.98 8.48 -10.15
N THR A 18 -7.04 7.96 -9.36
CA THR A 18 -5.75 8.62 -9.11
C THR A 18 -4.69 8.30 -10.16
N ASN A 19 -4.64 7.06 -10.63
CA ASN A 19 -3.60 6.60 -11.56
C ASN A 19 -4.08 6.47 -13.00
N GLY A 20 -5.39 6.48 -13.22
CA GLY A 20 -6.01 6.31 -14.52
C GLY A 20 -6.38 4.86 -14.80
N LEU A 21 -7.40 4.66 -15.65
CA LEU A 21 -7.81 3.32 -16.07
C LEU A 21 -6.64 2.61 -16.74
N GLY A 22 -6.46 1.33 -16.43
CA GLY A 22 -5.33 0.56 -16.98
C GLY A 22 -4.09 0.60 -16.11
N TRP A 23 -4.16 1.19 -14.92
CA TRP A 23 -3.03 1.24 -13.99
C TRP A 23 -2.49 -0.15 -13.65
N GLU A 24 -3.33 -1.20 -13.75
CA GLU A 24 -2.91 -2.59 -13.48
C GLU A 24 -1.87 -3.09 -14.48
N ASP A 25 -1.68 -2.40 -15.58
CA ASP A 25 -0.60 -2.69 -16.55
C ASP A 25 0.75 -2.16 -16.07
N GLY A 26 0.79 -1.54 -14.89
CA GLY A 26 2.02 -1.07 -14.29
C GLY A 26 2.44 0.33 -14.72
N ILE A 27 1.51 1.11 -15.23
CA ILE A 27 1.81 2.45 -15.72
C ILE A 27 0.64 3.40 -15.40
N THR A 28 0.97 4.63 -15.03
CA THR A 28 -0.04 5.67 -14.78
C THR A 28 -0.55 6.28 -16.09
N LYS A 29 -1.65 7.02 -16.00
CA LYS A 29 -2.19 7.78 -17.14
C LYS A 29 -1.19 8.78 -17.73
N ASN A 30 -0.20 9.18 -16.95
CA ASN A 30 0.86 10.12 -17.38
C ASN A 30 2.12 9.40 -17.85
N GLY A 31 2.09 8.08 -17.97
CA GLY A 31 3.20 7.30 -18.51
C GLY A 31 4.30 6.96 -17.52
N LYS A 32 4.06 7.11 -16.21
CA LYS A 32 5.04 6.76 -15.19
C LYS A 32 4.87 5.32 -14.75
N PRO A 33 5.97 4.55 -14.61
CA PRO A 33 5.86 3.18 -14.10
C PRO A 33 5.41 3.17 -12.64
N ILE A 34 4.64 2.14 -12.30
CA ILE A 34 4.14 1.93 -10.94
C ILE A 34 4.88 0.72 -10.35
N ASP A 35 5.40 0.89 -9.13
CA ASP A 35 6.07 -0.18 -8.39
C ASP A 35 5.49 -0.22 -6.97
N TRP A 36 4.44 -1.02 -6.79
CA TRP A 36 3.76 -1.13 -5.50
C TRP A 36 4.64 -1.73 -4.42
N LYS A 37 5.57 -2.61 -4.79
CA LYS A 37 6.50 -3.22 -3.83
C LYS A 37 7.45 -2.16 -3.27
N ARG A 38 7.95 -1.29 -4.14
CA ARG A 38 8.82 -0.19 -3.71
C ARG A 38 8.06 0.78 -2.81
N CYS A 39 6.81 1.09 -3.15
CA CYS A 39 5.95 1.92 -2.30
C CYS A 39 5.79 1.28 -0.92
N THR A 40 5.55 -0.02 -0.86
CA THR A 40 5.40 -0.76 0.39
C THR A 40 6.69 -0.71 1.21
N TYR A 41 7.84 -0.91 0.58
CA TYR A 41 9.14 -0.85 1.27
C TYR A 41 9.40 0.53 1.87
N LEU A 42 9.07 1.59 1.13
CA LEU A 42 9.23 2.95 1.63
C LEU A 42 8.37 3.18 2.87
N GLU A 43 7.11 2.77 2.84
CA GLU A 43 6.21 2.95 3.97
C GLU A 43 6.63 2.09 5.16
N CYS A 44 7.17 0.89 4.92
CA CYS A 44 7.72 0.06 5.99
C CYS A 44 8.93 0.74 6.65
N ALA A 45 9.79 1.38 5.87
CA ALA A 45 10.91 2.15 6.41
C ALA A 45 10.42 3.32 7.26
N GLU A 46 9.41 4.04 6.80
CA GLU A 46 8.80 5.14 7.56
C GLU A 46 8.13 4.65 8.84
N LEU A 47 7.51 3.46 8.78
CA LEU A 47 6.93 2.83 9.97
C LEU A 47 8.01 2.54 11.01
N ILE A 48 9.15 2.00 10.60
CA ILE A 48 10.29 1.74 11.47
C ILE A 48 10.74 3.05 12.13
N GLU A 49 10.85 4.13 11.36
CA GLU A 49 11.27 5.44 11.87
C GLU A 49 10.27 6.05 12.86
N SER A 50 9.03 5.57 12.89
CA SER A 50 8.05 6.00 13.88
C SER A 50 8.33 5.47 15.29
N TYR A 51 9.25 4.54 15.43
CA TYR A 51 9.69 3.98 16.70
C TYR A 51 11.07 4.50 17.05
N PRO A 52 11.40 4.72 18.35
CA PRO A 52 12.73 5.16 18.77
C PRO A 52 13.70 3.99 18.87
N TRP A 53 14.02 3.36 17.74
CA TRP A 53 14.83 2.14 17.70
C TRP A 53 16.34 2.39 17.68
N LYS A 54 16.77 3.60 17.35
CA LYS A 54 18.20 3.91 17.20
C LYS A 54 18.85 4.02 18.56
N HIS A 55 19.74 3.08 18.90
CA HIS A 55 20.36 3.03 20.23
C HIS A 55 21.30 4.21 20.53
N TRP A 56 21.72 4.96 19.50
CA TRP A 56 22.59 6.13 19.65
C TRP A 56 21.80 7.45 19.74
N LYS A 57 20.49 7.38 19.75
CA LYS A 57 19.61 8.54 19.87
C LYS A 57 18.99 8.61 21.26
N ASN A 58 18.10 9.57 21.46
CA ASN A 58 17.42 9.76 22.75
C ASN A 58 16.64 8.50 23.17
N ILE A 59 17.10 7.84 24.24
CA ILE A 59 16.49 6.60 24.73
C ILE A 59 15.15 6.83 25.40
N ASP A 60 14.81 8.09 25.76
CA ASP A 60 13.54 8.44 26.38
C ASP A 60 12.47 8.83 25.38
N ALA A 61 12.80 8.83 24.08
CA ALA A 61 11.84 9.14 23.04
C ALA A 61 10.74 8.07 23.01
N LYS A 62 9.52 8.51 22.70
CA LYS A 62 8.36 7.61 22.58
C LYS A 62 8.02 7.37 21.13
N PRO A 63 7.38 6.22 20.81
CA PRO A 63 6.87 6.01 19.47
C PRO A 63 5.87 7.10 19.07
N ASP A 64 5.89 7.45 17.78
CA ASP A 64 4.87 8.35 17.22
C ASP A 64 3.65 7.51 16.83
N TYR A 65 2.74 7.31 17.79
CA TYR A 65 1.58 6.43 17.60
C TYR A 65 0.64 6.91 16.51
N ALA A 66 0.49 8.21 16.33
CA ALA A 66 -0.36 8.75 15.27
C ALA A 66 0.22 8.40 13.89
N ASN A 67 1.53 8.58 13.73
CA ASN A 67 2.20 8.27 12.47
C ASN A 67 2.24 6.77 12.18
N ILE A 68 2.40 5.93 13.23
CA ILE A 68 2.36 4.47 13.09
C ILE A 68 1.04 4.02 12.44
N LYS A 69 -0.08 4.58 12.87
CA LYS A 69 -1.39 4.25 12.31
C LYS A 69 -1.50 4.66 10.84
N ILE A 70 -1.00 5.84 10.50
CA ILE A 70 -1.01 6.34 9.13
C ILE A 70 -0.19 5.43 8.22
N GLU A 71 1.04 5.08 8.64
CA GLU A 71 1.92 4.23 7.86
C GLU A 71 1.36 2.81 7.68
N ALA A 72 0.72 2.26 8.72
CA ALA A 72 0.08 0.95 8.64
C ALA A 72 -1.05 0.94 7.60
N VAL A 73 -1.85 2.01 7.55
CA VAL A 73 -2.93 2.14 6.56
C VAL A 73 -2.35 2.28 5.15
N ASP A 74 -1.29 3.08 4.99
CA ASP A 74 -0.64 3.26 3.69
C ASP A 74 -0.06 1.94 3.17
N ILE A 75 0.57 1.16 4.04
CA ILE A 75 1.08 -0.17 3.68
C ILE A 75 -0.06 -1.05 3.19
N TRP A 76 -1.19 -1.05 3.88
CA TRP A 76 -2.36 -1.85 3.50
C TRP A 76 -2.89 -1.45 2.12
N HIS A 77 -2.97 -0.14 1.84
CA HIS A 77 -3.39 0.36 0.52
C HIS A 77 -2.48 -0.16 -0.59
N PHE A 78 -1.17 -0.16 -0.37
CA PHE A 78 -0.22 -0.64 -1.37
C PHE A 78 -0.26 -2.15 -1.55
N ILE A 79 -0.46 -2.90 -0.46
CA ILE A 79 -0.64 -4.36 -0.51
C ILE A 79 -1.89 -4.71 -1.32
N MET A 80 -3.00 -4.02 -1.06
CA MET A 80 -4.23 -4.23 -1.83
C MET A 80 -4.03 -3.90 -3.31
N SER A 81 -3.30 -2.83 -3.61
CA SER A 81 -3.03 -2.40 -4.98
C SER A 81 -2.20 -3.46 -5.72
N GLN A 82 -1.18 -4.02 -5.07
CA GLN A 82 -0.39 -5.10 -5.66
C GLN A 82 -1.24 -6.33 -5.89
N GLY A 83 -2.11 -6.68 -4.94
CA GLY A 83 -3.02 -7.81 -5.07
C GLY A 83 -3.98 -7.65 -6.24
N LEU A 84 -4.55 -6.46 -6.41
CA LEU A 84 -5.45 -6.16 -7.54
C LEU A 84 -4.71 -6.23 -8.89
N GLU A 85 -3.48 -5.74 -8.94
CA GLU A 85 -2.65 -5.83 -10.13
C GLU A 85 -2.36 -7.29 -10.49
N ASP A 86 -1.96 -8.09 -9.50
CA ASP A 86 -1.67 -9.51 -9.70
C ASP A 86 -2.92 -10.27 -10.16
N TYR A 87 -4.06 -9.96 -9.57
CA TYR A 87 -5.34 -10.56 -9.97
C TYR A 87 -5.66 -10.25 -11.44
N LYS A 88 -5.52 -9.00 -11.82
CA LYS A 88 -5.80 -8.56 -13.21
C LYS A 88 -4.89 -9.26 -14.22
N ARG A 89 -3.65 -9.51 -13.85
CA ARG A 89 -2.69 -10.22 -14.70
C ARG A 89 -2.89 -11.73 -14.74
N GLY A 90 -3.77 -12.26 -13.86
CA GLY A 90 -4.01 -13.69 -13.77
C GLY A 90 -2.98 -14.43 -12.92
N ASP A 91 -2.16 -13.72 -12.17
CA ASP A 91 -1.15 -14.33 -11.29
C ASP A 91 -1.77 -14.92 -10.01
N LEU A 92 -2.98 -14.48 -9.67
CA LEU A 92 -3.77 -15.01 -8.56
C LEU A 92 -5.00 -15.71 -9.13
N GLY A 93 -5.57 -16.61 -8.37
CA GLY A 93 -6.88 -17.18 -8.70
C GLY A 93 -7.99 -16.15 -8.52
N SER A 94 -9.23 -16.62 -8.47
CA SER A 94 -10.36 -15.72 -8.23
C SER A 94 -10.29 -15.16 -6.82
N ILE A 95 -10.55 -13.85 -6.69
CA ILE A 95 -10.67 -13.18 -5.39
C ILE A 95 -11.83 -13.76 -4.58
N ASP A 96 -12.84 -14.27 -5.27
CA ASP A 96 -14.07 -14.77 -4.65
C ASP A 96 -13.94 -16.20 -4.11
N THR A 97 -12.84 -16.86 -4.38
CA THR A 97 -12.58 -18.22 -3.85
C THR A 97 -11.72 -18.20 -2.56
#